data_7d9be125bf6a8679e99ab69accb8ed7b
#
_entry.id   7d9be125bf6a8679e99ab69accb8ed7b
#
_cell.length_a   1.000
_cell.length_b   1.000
_cell.length_c   1.000
_cell.angle_alpha   90.00
_cell.angle_beta   90.00
_cell.angle_gamma   90.00
#
_symmetry.space_group_name_H-M   'P 1'
#
loop_
_entity.id
_entity.type
_entity.pdbx_description
1 polymer ?
#
loop_
_entity_poly.entity_id
_entity_poly.type
_entity_poly.pdbx_seq_one_letter_code
_entity_poly.pdbx_strand_id
1 'polypeptide(L)'
;FEDVRDFIILHYKATQREDSAFWRYVRHMDVPDSLARKMALWQHRGRVFRENAELFTAPSWIAVMLGQNIWPDMHDPIADTLDEAKVAAAMAQMRAAYRDIAGKLPVHEDFLRQSGSWNEVASPIAPAQAVNA
;
A
#
# COMPACT_ATOMS: atom_id res chain seq x y z
N PHE A 1 5.91 16.22 -9.01
CA PHE A 1 6.32 16.25 -7.59
C PHE A 1 5.13 16.17 -6.63
N GLU A 2 4.00 16.82 -6.92
CA GLU A 2 2.81 16.82 -6.04
C GLU A 2 2.28 15.43 -5.78
N ASP A 3 2.24 14.62 -6.78
CA ASP A 3 1.74 13.26 -6.74
C ASP A 3 2.55 12.33 -5.81
N VAL A 4 3.88 12.46 -5.86
CA VAL A 4 4.78 11.72 -4.95
C VAL A 4 4.59 12.20 -3.52
N ARG A 5 4.53 13.52 -3.32
CA ARG A 5 4.26 14.13 -2.01
C ARG A 5 2.94 13.59 -1.43
N ASP A 6 1.87 13.66 -2.21
CA ASP A 6 0.52 13.28 -1.80
C ASP A 6 0.45 11.79 -1.48
N PHE A 7 1.12 10.95 -2.25
CA PHE A 7 1.17 9.51 -1.99
C PHE A 7 1.93 9.19 -0.69
N ILE A 8 3.03 9.89 -0.41
CA ILE A 8 3.76 9.73 0.86
C ILE A 8 2.90 10.23 2.04
N ILE A 9 2.28 11.41 1.90
CA ILE A 9 1.42 11.97 2.95
C ILE A 9 0.23 11.03 3.24
N LEU A 10 -0.35 10.39 2.22
CA LEU A 10 -1.42 9.43 2.40
C LEU A 10 -1.05 8.32 3.37
N HIS A 11 0.17 7.76 3.30
CA HIS A 11 0.61 6.68 4.21
C HIS A 11 0.60 7.11 5.68
N TYR A 12 0.97 8.37 5.95
CA TYR A 12 0.94 8.91 7.30
C TYR A 12 -0.47 9.27 7.74
N LYS A 13 -1.24 9.94 6.87
CA LYS A 13 -2.62 10.35 7.15
C LYS A 13 -3.56 9.18 7.38
N ALA A 14 -3.40 8.13 6.59
CA ALA A 14 -4.24 6.93 6.64
C ALA A 14 -3.86 5.95 7.75
N THR A 15 -2.77 6.21 8.48
CA THR A 15 -2.29 5.27 9.51
C THR A 15 -3.35 4.93 10.54
N GLN A 16 -3.39 3.68 10.98
CA GLN A 16 -4.23 3.21 12.09
C GLN A 16 -3.49 3.25 13.44
N ARG A 17 -2.21 3.67 13.45
CA ARG A 17 -1.40 3.73 14.67
C ARG A 17 -1.79 4.92 15.54
N GLU A 18 -1.84 4.67 16.86
CA GLU A 18 -2.11 5.67 17.89
C GLU A 18 -1.15 5.57 19.07
N ASP A 19 -0.13 4.74 18.95
CA ASP A 19 0.82 4.37 20.00
C ASP A 19 1.80 5.49 20.41
N SER A 20 1.86 6.58 19.65
CA SER A 20 2.69 7.75 19.99
C SER A 20 2.02 9.07 19.64
N ALA A 21 2.53 10.18 20.19
CA ALA A 21 2.07 11.52 19.85
C ALA A 21 2.25 11.83 18.36
N PHE A 22 3.34 11.34 17.76
CA PHE A 22 3.62 11.49 16.33
C PHE A 22 2.52 10.85 15.48
N TRP A 23 2.17 9.58 15.73
CA TRP A 23 1.16 8.87 14.94
C TRP A 23 -0.23 9.48 15.09
N ARG A 24 -0.59 9.93 16.28
CA ARG A 24 -1.83 10.67 16.50
C ARG A 24 -1.85 11.99 15.73
N TYR A 25 -0.74 12.73 15.74
CA TYR A 25 -0.64 13.98 15.00
C TYR A 25 -0.82 13.78 13.50
N VAL A 26 -0.04 12.89 12.87
CA VAL A 26 -0.09 12.70 11.40
C VAL A 26 -1.44 12.16 10.92
N ARG A 27 -2.11 11.36 11.73
CA ARG A 27 -3.46 10.88 11.44
C ARG A 27 -4.49 12.01 11.33
N HIS A 28 -4.33 13.07 12.12
CA HIS A 28 -5.28 14.19 12.19
C HIS A 28 -4.81 15.45 11.47
N MET A 29 -3.58 15.47 10.98
CA MET A 29 -3.03 16.63 10.27
C MET A 29 -3.84 16.99 9.04
N ASP A 30 -3.81 18.26 8.66
CA ASP A 30 -4.32 18.73 7.37
C ASP A 30 -3.47 18.18 6.23
N VAL A 31 -4.12 17.92 5.11
CA VAL A 31 -3.47 17.41 3.91
C VAL A 31 -3.66 18.38 2.75
N PRO A 32 -2.80 18.36 1.72
CA PRO A 32 -2.99 19.18 0.52
C PRO A 32 -4.36 18.94 -0.13
N ASP A 33 -4.95 19.98 -0.72
CA ASP A 33 -6.26 19.91 -1.38
C ASP A 33 -6.33 18.83 -2.46
N SER A 34 -5.23 18.61 -3.19
CA SER A 34 -5.10 17.55 -4.18
C SER A 34 -5.32 16.15 -3.55
N LEU A 35 -4.69 15.90 -2.41
CA LEU A 35 -4.85 14.65 -1.68
C LEU A 35 -6.25 14.55 -1.04
N ALA A 36 -6.73 15.62 -0.40
CA ALA A 36 -8.06 15.66 0.21
C ALA A 36 -9.14 15.29 -0.80
N ARG A 37 -9.06 15.88 -2.02
CA ARG A 37 -9.97 15.58 -3.11
C ARG A 37 -9.87 14.12 -3.57
N LYS A 38 -8.67 13.58 -3.72
CA LYS A 38 -8.43 12.18 -4.13
C LYS A 38 -9.01 11.21 -3.10
N MET A 39 -8.82 11.48 -1.81
CA MET A 39 -9.40 10.70 -0.71
C MET A 39 -10.92 10.79 -0.68
N ALA A 40 -11.50 11.96 -0.88
CA ALA A 40 -12.95 12.14 -0.92
C ALA A 40 -13.60 11.38 -2.09
N LEU A 41 -13.00 11.42 -3.28
CA LEU A 41 -13.48 10.68 -4.46
C LEU A 41 -13.43 9.16 -4.22
N TRP A 42 -12.35 8.70 -3.58
CA TRP A 42 -12.23 7.30 -3.18
C TRP A 42 -13.32 6.90 -2.17
N GLN A 43 -13.46 7.65 -1.08
CA GLN A 43 -14.44 7.35 -0.05
C GLN A 43 -15.87 7.35 -0.60
N HIS A 44 -16.17 8.28 -1.51
CA HIS A 44 -17.53 8.37 -2.04
C HIS A 44 -17.90 7.17 -2.94
N ARG A 45 -17.01 6.76 -3.87
CA ARG A 45 -17.36 5.74 -4.87
C ARG A 45 -16.24 4.75 -5.25
N GLY A 46 -15.19 4.65 -4.49
CA GLY A 46 -14.06 3.77 -4.78
C GLY A 46 -13.27 4.17 -6.04
N ARG A 47 -13.36 5.45 -6.45
CA ARG A 47 -12.67 5.92 -7.66
C ARG A 47 -11.35 6.60 -7.33
N VAL A 48 -10.31 6.21 -8.06
CA VAL A 48 -9.03 6.92 -8.10
C VAL A 48 -8.83 7.45 -9.51
N PHE A 49 -8.87 8.77 -9.66
CA PHE A 49 -8.64 9.42 -10.96
C PHE A 49 -7.17 9.75 -11.13
N ARG A 50 -6.68 9.46 -12.31
CA ARG A 50 -5.36 9.84 -12.77
C ARG A 50 -5.46 11.19 -13.46
N GLU A 51 -4.75 12.18 -12.94
CA GLU A 51 -4.81 13.55 -13.49
C GLU A 51 -3.69 13.82 -14.50
N ASN A 52 -2.55 13.16 -14.36
CA ASN A 52 -1.36 13.37 -15.19
C ASN A 52 -0.59 12.03 -15.37
N ALA A 53 0.62 12.12 -15.91
CA ALA A 53 1.57 11.02 -15.92
C ALA A 53 2.12 10.81 -14.48
N GLU A 54 1.36 10.10 -13.66
CA GLU A 54 1.67 9.82 -12.26
C GLU A 54 2.67 8.67 -12.13
N LEU A 55 3.59 8.77 -11.17
CA LEU A 55 4.52 7.69 -10.84
C LEU A 55 3.77 6.50 -10.23
N PHE A 56 2.78 6.78 -9.37
CA PHE A 56 1.96 5.75 -8.72
C PHE A 56 0.63 5.58 -9.44
N THR A 57 0.38 4.37 -9.89
CA THR A 57 -0.86 4.03 -10.62
C THR A 57 -2.06 3.86 -9.68
N ALA A 58 -3.28 3.87 -10.21
CA ALA A 58 -4.49 3.67 -9.42
C ALA A 58 -4.44 2.42 -8.50
N PRO A 59 -3.94 1.25 -8.94
CA PRO A 59 -3.76 0.10 -8.05
C PRO A 59 -2.90 0.38 -6.81
N SER A 60 -1.86 1.23 -6.92
CA SER A 60 -1.03 1.59 -5.77
C SER A 60 -1.81 2.40 -4.73
N TRP A 61 -2.57 3.40 -5.19
CA TRP A 61 -3.45 4.20 -4.33
C TRP A 61 -4.52 3.34 -3.65
N ILE A 62 -5.17 2.45 -4.40
CA ILE A 62 -6.20 1.54 -3.89
C ILE A 62 -5.59 0.61 -2.83
N ALA A 63 -4.42 0.05 -3.09
CA ALA A 63 -3.76 -0.85 -2.15
C ALA A 63 -3.45 -0.16 -0.81
N VAL A 64 -2.99 1.10 -0.83
CA VAL A 64 -2.73 1.87 0.39
C VAL A 64 -4.04 2.18 1.13
N MET A 65 -5.07 2.65 0.44
CA MET A 65 -6.34 3.00 1.08
C MET A 65 -7.00 1.77 1.72
N LEU A 66 -7.13 0.66 0.98
CA LEU A 66 -7.68 -0.58 1.52
C LEU A 66 -6.80 -1.17 2.64
N GLY A 67 -5.49 -1.16 2.46
CA GLY A 67 -4.53 -1.65 3.47
C GLY A 67 -4.55 -0.86 4.77
N GLN A 68 -4.92 0.43 4.71
CA GLN A 68 -5.12 1.30 5.87
C GLN A 68 -6.59 1.38 6.31
N ASN A 69 -7.40 0.43 5.88
CA ASN A 69 -8.81 0.32 6.26
C ASN A 69 -9.69 1.53 5.87
N ILE A 70 -9.33 2.23 4.79
CA ILE A 70 -10.17 3.26 4.19
C ILE A 70 -11.00 2.62 3.07
N TRP A 71 -12.23 2.27 3.40
CA TRP A 71 -13.17 1.67 2.46
C TRP A 71 -14.08 2.75 1.85
N PRO A 72 -14.48 2.59 0.57
CA PRO A 72 -15.48 3.47 -0.01
C PRO A 72 -16.86 3.22 0.62
N ASP A 73 -17.63 4.31 0.78
CA ASP A 73 -19.00 4.27 1.30
C ASP A 73 -19.97 3.61 0.30
N MET A 74 -19.68 3.78 -0.99
CA MET A 74 -20.45 3.20 -2.10
C MET A 74 -19.51 2.70 -3.20
N HIS A 75 -19.99 1.76 -4.00
CA HIS A 75 -19.29 1.31 -5.21
C HIS A 75 -19.61 2.19 -6.43
N ASP A 76 -18.81 2.08 -7.47
CA ASP A 76 -19.08 2.71 -8.74
C ASP A 76 -20.33 2.07 -9.39
N PRO A 77 -21.37 2.84 -9.74
CA PRO A 77 -22.58 2.31 -10.37
C PRO A 77 -22.35 1.53 -11.66
N ILE A 78 -21.21 1.72 -12.34
CA ILE A 78 -20.87 0.92 -13.52
C ILE A 78 -20.72 -0.56 -13.16
N ALA A 79 -20.38 -0.87 -11.90
CA ALA A 79 -20.30 -2.25 -11.43
C ALA A 79 -21.66 -2.97 -11.47
N ASP A 80 -22.78 -2.25 -11.32
CA ASP A 80 -24.13 -2.80 -11.36
C ASP A 80 -24.52 -3.29 -12.77
N THR A 81 -23.78 -2.86 -13.80
CA THR A 81 -23.97 -3.33 -15.19
C THR A 81 -23.28 -4.65 -15.48
N LEU A 82 -22.46 -5.13 -14.56
CA LEU A 82 -21.70 -6.37 -14.74
C LEU A 82 -22.52 -7.58 -14.27
N ASP A 83 -22.34 -8.69 -14.96
CA ASP A 83 -22.92 -9.97 -14.55
C ASP A 83 -22.18 -10.47 -13.30
N GLU A 84 -22.90 -10.54 -12.18
CA GLU A 84 -22.33 -10.91 -10.89
C GLU A 84 -21.66 -12.29 -10.91
N ALA A 85 -22.27 -13.27 -11.59
CA ALA A 85 -21.71 -14.62 -11.68
C ALA A 85 -20.39 -14.64 -12.45
N LYS A 86 -20.28 -13.84 -13.52
CA LYS A 86 -19.03 -13.71 -14.28
C LYS A 86 -17.94 -13.00 -13.49
N VAL A 87 -18.30 -11.95 -12.76
CA VAL A 87 -17.35 -11.25 -11.88
C VAL A 87 -16.85 -12.19 -10.78
N ALA A 88 -17.74 -12.91 -10.10
CA ALA A 88 -17.38 -13.86 -9.06
C ALA A 88 -16.46 -14.97 -9.61
N ALA A 89 -16.76 -15.52 -10.78
CA ALA A 89 -15.92 -16.52 -11.43
C ALA A 89 -14.53 -15.98 -11.79
N ALA A 90 -14.45 -14.78 -12.35
CA ALA A 90 -13.17 -14.13 -12.66
C ALA A 90 -12.33 -13.89 -11.41
N MET A 91 -12.93 -13.39 -10.34
CA MET A 91 -12.24 -13.18 -9.05
C MET A 91 -11.77 -14.51 -8.44
N ALA A 92 -12.55 -15.58 -8.54
CA ALA A 92 -12.15 -16.89 -8.07
C ALA A 92 -10.95 -17.44 -8.87
N GLN A 93 -10.92 -17.27 -10.18
CA GLN A 93 -9.79 -17.63 -11.03
C GLN A 93 -8.53 -16.85 -10.69
N MET A 94 -8.63 -15.53 -10.52
CA MET A 94 -7.51 -14.69 -10.12
C MET A 94 -6.95 -15.14 -8.76
N ARG A 95 -7.83 -15.40 -7.80
CA ARG A 95 -7.43 -15.86 -6.46
C ARG A 95 -6.73 -17.22 -6.51
N ALA A 96 -7.20 -18.13 -7.34
CA ALA A 96 -6.56 -19.44 -7.55
C ALA A 96 -5.17 -19.28 -8.19
N ALA A 97 -5.04 -18.42 -9.21
CA ALA A 97 -3.77 -18.14 -9.86
C ALA A 97 -2.73 -17.53 -8.90
N TYR A 98 -3.13 -16.58 -8.07
CA TYR A 98 -2.23 -16.00 -7.08
C TYR A 98 -1.79 -17.00 -6.01
N ARG A 99 -2.70 -17.88 -5.57
CA ARG A 99 -2.33 -18.96 -4.62
C ARG A 99 -1.35 -19.96 -5.23
N ASP A 100 -1.56 -20.32 -6.49
CA ASP A 100 -0.63 -21.21 -7.22
C ASP A 100 0.75 -20.59 -7.35
N ILE A 101 0.84 -19.33 -7.75
CA ILE A 101 2.11 -18.59 -7.84
C ILE A 101 2.77 -18.50 -6.45
N ALA A 102 2.03 -18.08 -5.44
CA ALA A 102 2.55 -17.96 -4.08
C ALA A 102 3.06 -19.29 -3.52
N GLY A 103 2.37 -20.40 -3.84
CA GLY A 103 2.80 -21.74 -3.44
C GLY A 103 4.08 -22.25 -4.13
N LYS A 104 4.45 -21.65 -5.25
CA LYS A 104 5.68 -21.97 -6.00
C LYS A 104 6.87 -21.11 -5.58
N LEU A 105 6.63 -20.02 -4.85
CA LEU A 105 7.71 -19.17 -4.37
C LEU A 105 8.38 -19.81 -3.14
N PRO A 106 9.70 -19.76 -3.04
CA PRO A 106 10.40 -20.20 -1.84
C PRO A 106 10.05 -19.27 -0.66
N VAL A 107 10.15 -19.77 0.55
CA VAL A 107 10.11 -18.92 1.73
C VAL A 107 11.23 -17.88 1.64
N HIS A 108 10.93 -16.63 1.98
CA HIS A 108 11.87 -15.50 1.81
C HIS A 108 13.23 -15.76 2.45
N GLU A 109 13.26 -16.30 3.66
CA GLU A 109 14.49 -16.62 4.39
C GLU A 109 15.32 -17.69 3.69
N ASP A 110 14.66 -18.71 3.13
CA ASP A 110 15.34 -19.78 2.39
C ASP A 110 15.90 -19.27 1.07
N PHE A 111 15.17 -18.39 0.39
CA PHE A 111 15.66 -17.72 -0.81
C PHE A 111 16.90 -16.88 -0.52
N LEU A 112 16.92 -16.09 0.55
CA LEU A 112 18.07 -15.28 0.94
C LEU A 112 19.28 -16.14 1.29
N ARG A 113 19.10 -17.26 2.01
CA ARG A 113 20.19 -18.19 2.31
C ARG A 113 20.77 -18.81 1.05
N GLN A 114 19.91 -19.21 0.11
CA GLN A 114 20.35 -19.81 -1.16
C GLN A 114 21.04 -18.81 -2.09
N SER A 115 20.59 -17.55 -2.10
CA SER A 115 21.17 -16.48 -2.92
C SER A 115 22.52 -15.98 -2.41
N GLY A 116 22.96 -16.39 -1.24
CA GLY A 116 24.19 -15.92 -0.60
C GLY A 116 24.09 -14.52 0.03
N SER A 117 23.02 -13.78 -0.22
CA SER A 117 22.82 -12.40 0.27
C SER A 117 22.73 -12.33 1.81
N TRP A 118 22.35 -13.43 2.46
CA TRP A 118 22.23 -13.48 3.91
C TRP A 118 23.58 -13.40 4.64
N ASN A 119 24.64 -13.93 4.03
CA ASN A 119 25.98 -13.97 4.66
C ASN A 119 26.64 -12.59 4.71
N GLU A 120 26.27 -11.68 3.82
CA GLU A 120 26.79 -10.29 3.82
C GLU A 120 26.09 -9.41 4.87
N VAL A 121 24.82 -9.66 5.17
CA VAL A 121 24.02 -8.89 6.13
C VAL A 121 24.19 -9.40 7.57
N ALA A 122 24.50 -10.68 7.75
CA ALA A 122 24.66 -11.32 9.05
C ALA A 122 26.04 -11.10 9.69
N SER A 123 26.95 -10.38 9.04
CA SER A 123 28.19 -9.95 9.69
C SER A 123 27.84 -8.97 10.83
N PRO A 124 28.16 -9.28 12.10
CA PRO A 124 27.86 -8.39 13.19
C PRO A 124 28.55 -7.04 12.95
N ILE A 125 27.81 -5.96 12.96
CA ILE A 125 28.36 -4.61 12.99
C ILE A 125 29.32 -4.57 14.19
N ALA A 126 30.61 -4.47 13.90
CA ALA A 126 31.60 -4.37 14.94
C ALA A 126 31.24 -3.20 15.86
N PRO A 127 31.26 -3.39 17.19
CA PRO A 127 30.94 -2.28 18.10
C PRO A 127 31.88 -1.12 17.81
N ALA A 128 31.31 0.07 17.64
CA ALA A 128 32.06 1.30 17.43
C ALA A 128 33.12 1.40 18.53
N GLN A 129 34.39 1.44 18.13
CA GLN A 129 35.50 1.66 19.07
C GLN A 129 35.23 3.00 19.78
N ALA A 130 35.12 2.95 21.09
CA ALA A 130 35.05 4.14 21.90
C ALA A 130 36.28 5.00 21.62
N VAL A 131 36.08 6.15 21.01
CA VAL A 131 37.13 7.17 20.85
C VAL A 131 37.37 7.74 22.24
N ASN A 132 38.40 7.24 22.92
CA ASN A 132 38.92 7.87 24.11
C ASN A 132 39.61 9.17 23.71
N ALA A 133 39.03 10.31 24.11
CA ALA A 133 39.66 11.61 24.17
C ALA A 133 40.07 11.87 25.62
#